data_c2b9afa2ecca698d2fff52cb1a1b6a4f
#
_entry.id   c2b9afa2ecca698d2fff52cb1a1b6a4f
#
_cell.length_a   1.000
_cell.length_b   1.000
_cell.length_c   1.000
_cell.angle_alpha   90.00
_cell.angle_beta   90.00
_cell.angle_gamma   90.00
#
_symmetry.space_group_name_H-M   'P 1'
#
loop_
_entity.id
_entity.type
_entity.pdbx_description
1 polymer ?
#
loop_
_entity_poly.entity_id
_entity_poly.type
_entity_poly.pdbx_seq_one_letter_code
_entity_poly.pdbx_strand_id
1 'polypeptide(L)'
;LFGINIGPNKNTKNRLEDYLICLRKFHALGDYLTINISSPNTENLRSFHNQNELDELLNAIQEEKQTLKSDIPIAVKISPDIDEINIEQIADLLVKYNIAAVIISNTTDRNRENLKNINKLEKGGLSGKPLEKKSNIFINRFYKILRDKVIIIGVGADFLNDSFGE
;
A
#
# COMPACT_ATOMS: atom_id res chain seq x y z
N LEU A 1 6.28 17.77 -3.02
CA LEU A 1 6.74 16.38 -3.13
C LEU A 1 6.02 15.67 -4.28
N PHE A 2 6.78 15.01 -5.11
CA PHE A 2 6.29 14.25 -6.26
C PHE A 2 6.58 12.76 -6.07
N GLY A 3 5.52 11.96 -5.87
CA GLY A 3 5.62 10.52 -5.69
C GLY A 3 5.26 9.75 -6.96
N ILE A 4 6.03 8.73 -7.31
CA ILE A 4 5.73 7.85 -8.44
C ILE A 4 5.19 6.53 -7.90
N ASN A 5 3.98 6.16 -8.33
CA ASN A 5 3.34 4.91 -7.94
C ASN A 5 3.62 3.83 -8.99
N ILE A 6 4.25 2.74 -8.56
CA ILE A 6 4.63 1.62 -9.42
C ILE A 6 3.94 0.33 -9.01
N GLY A 7 3.70 -0.53 -9.99
CA GLY A 7 3.08 -1.83 -9.81
C GLY A 7 3.28 -2.71 -11.03
N PRO A 8 3.00 -4.00 -10.94
CA PRO A 8 3.17 -4.91 -12.06
C PRO A 8 2.09 -4.72 -13.11
N ASN A 9 2.40 -5.09 -14.35
CA ASN A 9 1.43 -5.17 -15.42
C ASN A 9 0.43 -6.31 -15.18
N LYS A 10 -0.78 -6.14 -15.70
CA LYS A 10 -1.87 -7.12 -15.50
C LYS A 10 -1.51 -8.53 -15.99
N ASN A 11 -0.79 -8.62 -17.10
CA ASN A 11 -0.51 -9.89 -17.79
C ASN A 11 0.94 -10.37 -17.61
N THR A 12 1.69 -9.79 -16.67
CA THR A 12 3.07 -10.21 -16.43
C THR A 12 3.13 -11.57 -15.75
N LYS A 13 4.14 -12.37 -16.10
CA LYS A 13 4.45 -13.63 -15.42
C LYS A 13 5.39 -13.41 -14.22
N ASN A 14 6.24 -12.39 -14.28
CA ASN A 14 7.18 -12.05 -13.23
C ASN A 14 6.86 -10.66 -12.66
N ARG A 15 6.00 -10.63 -11.64
CA ARG A 15 5.55 -9.38 -11.00
C ARG A 15 6.68 -8.67 -10.28
N LEU A 16 7.58 -9.41 -9.65
CA LEU A 16 8.73 -8.84 -8.95
C LEU A 16 9.62 -8.06 -9.92
N GLU A 17 9.92 -8.64 -11.08
CA GLU A 17 10.76 -7.97 -12.09
C GLU A 17 10.12 -6.68 -12.62
N ASP A 18 8.80 -6.62 -12.76
CA ASP A 18 8.11 -5.39 -13.15
C ASP A 18 8.38 -4.23 -12.15
N TYR A 19 8.39 -4.51 -10.85
CA TYR A 19 8.76 -3.51 -9.83
C TYR A 19 10.22 -3.07 -9.99
N LEU A 20 11.14 -4.01 -10.20
CA LEU A 20 12.56 -3.68 -10.37
C LEU A 20 12.82 -2.87 -11.64
N ILE A 21 12.17 -3.21 -12.76
CA ILE A 21 12.21 -2.41 -14.00
C ILE A 21 11.73 -0.98 -13.75
N CYS A 22 10.62 -0.82 -13.04
CA CYS A 22 10.10 0.50 -12.71
C CYS A 22 11.05 1.26 -11.77
N LEU A 23 11.61 0.59 -10.75
CA LEU A 23 12.57 1.18 -9.84
C LEU A 23 13.80 1.72 -10.60
N ARG A 24 14.40 0.90 -11.48
CA ARG A 24 15.53 1.31 -12.34
C ARG A 24 15.23 2.54 -13.17
N LYS A 25 14.01 2.64 -13.70
CA LYS A 25 13.61 3.76 -14.56
C LYS A 25 13.29 5.03 -13.79
N PHE A 26 12.73 4.93 -12.59
CA PHE A 26 12.09 6.05 -11.93
C PHE A 26 12.78 6.54 -10.65
N HIS A 27 13.79 5.82 -10.13
CA HIS A 27 14.43 6.15 -8.86
C HIS A 27 15.03 7.56 -8.78
N ALA A 28 15.38 8.17 -9.92
CA ALA A 28 15.96 9.51 -9.98
C ALA A 28 14.95 10.58 -10.42
N LEU A 29 13.67 10.24 -10.63
CA LEU A 29 12.68 11.14 -11.22
C LEU A 29 11.64 11.65 -10.23
N GLY A 30 11.54 11.06 -9.05
CA GLY A 30 10.57 11.44 -8.01
C GLY A 30 11.22 11.69 -6.67
N ASP A 31 10.48 12.30 -5.76
CA ASP A 31 10.91 12.49 -4.38
C ASP A 31 10.74 11.20 -3.54
N TYR A 32 9.86 10.30 -3.97
CA TYR A 32 9.67 8.97 -3.40
C TYR A 32 9.00 8.01 -4.40
N LEU A 33 9.16 6.70 -4.20
CA LEU A 33 8.44 5.68 -4.95
C LEU A 33 7.43 4.96 -4.06
N THR A 34 6.24 4.71 -4.60
CA THR A 34 5.21 3.89 -3.96
C THR A 34 5.15 2.52 -4.60
N ILE A 35 5.45 1.48 -3.83
CA ILE A 35 5.26 0.08 -4.20
C ILE A 35 3.80 -0.28 -3.94
N ASN A 36 3.00 -0.37 -5.00
CA ASN A 36 1.57 -0.65 -4.90
C ASN A 36 1.30 -2.15 -4.94
N ILE A 37 1.06 -2.75 -3.78
CA ILE A 37 0.72 -4.18 -3.64
C ILE A 37 -0.78 -4.41 -3.40
N SER A 38 -1.63 -3.42 -3.63
CA SER A 38 -2.98 -3.39 -3.06
C SER A 38 -4.12 -3.30 -4.08
N SER A 39 -3.83 -3.23 -5.39
CA SER A 39 -4.87 -3.09 -6.40
C SER A 39 -5.82 -4.30 -6.41
N PRO A 40 -7.15 -4.09 -6.30
CA PRO A 40 -8.11 -5.16 -6.44
C PRO A 40 -8.31 -5.60 -7.90
N ASN A 41 -7.83 -4.79 -8.86
CA ASN A 41 -8.04 -5.00 -10.29
C ASN A 41 -6.93 -5.82 -10.96
N THR A 42 -5.87 -6.12 -10.23
CA THR A 42 -4.75 -6.96 -10.70
C THR A 42 -4.84 -8.30 -9.98
N GLU A 43 -5.03 -9.36 -10.75
CA GLU A 43 -5.18 -10.72 -10.22
C GLU A 43 -3.96 -11.09 -9.37
N ASN A 44 -4.24 -11.66 -8.19
CA ASN A 44 -3.24 -12.11 -7.22
C ASN A 44 -2.22 -11.04 -6.75
N LEU A 45 -2.42 -9.74 -7.02
CA LEU A 45 -1.50 -8.71 -6.51
C LEU A 45 -1.50 -8.66 -4.98
N ARG A 46 -2.65 -8.92 -4.38
CA ARG A 46 -2.81 -8.94 -2.92
C ARG A 46 -2.13 -10.12 -2.22
N SER A 47 -1.59 -11.09 -2.99
CA SER A 47 -0.74 -12.14 -2.42
C SER A 47 0.52 -11.57 -1.76
N PHE A 48 0.99 -10.40 -2.23
CA PHE A 48 2.06 -9.66 -1.56
C PHE A 48 1.72 -9.15 -0.14
N HIS A 49 0.51 -9.36 0.34
CA HIS A 49 0.22 -9.21 1.78
C HIS A 49 0.61 -10.45 2.60
N ASN A 50 0.96 -11.55 1.92
CA ASN A 50 1.58 -12.71 2.56
C ASN A 50 3.02 -12.38 2.96
N GLN A 51 3.42 -12.81 4.14
CA GLN A 51 4.72 -12.48 4.72
C GLN A 51 5.90 -12.85 3.81
N ASN A 52 5.89 -14.05 3.24
CA ASN A 52 7.02 -14.54 2.42
C ASN A 52 7.16 -13.75 1.11
N GLU A 53 6.04 -13.50 0.42
CA GLU A 53 6.05 -12.75 -0.84
C GLU A 53 6.41 -11.28 -0.63
N LEU A 54 5.98 -10.68 0.48
CA LEU A 54 6.36 -9.31 0.83
C LEU A 54 7.82 -9.21 1.23
N ASP A 55 8.32 -10.18 2.00
CA ASP A 55 9.73 -10.25 2.39
C ASP A 55 10.64 -10.32 1.16
N GLU A 56 10.33 -11.22 0.22
CA GLU A 56 11.06 -11.36 -1.05
C GLU A 56 11.05 -10.06 -1.86
N LEU A 57 9.87 -9.43 -2.01
CA LEU A 57 9.73 -8.18 -2.76
C LEU A 57 10.54 -7.05 -2.13
N LEU A 58 10.42 -6.83 -0.82
CA LEU A 58 11.10 -5.74 -0.15
C LEU A 58 12.62 -5.96 -0.11
N ASN A 59 13.07 -7.21 0.04
CA ASN A 59 14.47 -7.55 -0.08
C ASN A 59 15.03 -7.17 -1.45
N ALA A 60 14.36 -7.62 -2.52
CA ALA A 60 14.78 -7.33 -3.89
C ALA A 60 14.80 -5.83 -4.20
N ILE A 61 13.82 -5.07 -3.71
CA ILE A 61 13.79 -3.60 -3.83
C ILE A 61 15.00 -2.95 -3.14
N GLN A 62 15.37 -3.41 -1.95
CA GLN A 62 16.50 -2.83 -1.24
C GLN A 62 17.85 -3.21 -1.88
N GLU A 63 18.00 -4.43 -2.35
CA GLU A 63 19.19 -4.86 -3.11
C GLU A 63 19.36 -4.06 -4.41
N GLU A 64 18.28 -3.85 -5.15
CA GLU A 64 18.28 -3.05 -6.37
C GLU A 64 18.64 -1.58 -6.07
N LYS A 65 18.08 -0.98 -5.00
CA LYS A 65 18.44 0.37 -4.58
C LYS A 65 19.93 0.49 -4.25
N GLN A 66 20.53 -0.50 -3.59
CA GLN A 66 21.96 -0.53 -3.31
C GLN A 66 22.77 -0.57 -4.61
N THR A 67 22.37 -1.42 -5.57
CA THR A 67 23.01 -1.54 -6.88
C THR A 67 22.97 -0.21 -7.65
N LEU A 68 21.82 0.48 -7.60
CA LEU A 68 21.61 1.79 -8.21
C LEU A 68 22.26 2.95 -7.43
N LYS A 69 22.76 2.69 -6.23
CA LYS A 69 23.22 3.74 -5.27
C LYS A 69 22.15 4.82 -5.06
N SER A 70 20.91 4.39 -4.91
CA SER A 70 19.75 5.27 -4.81
C SER A 70 19.26 5.36 -3.38
N ASP A 71 19.13 6.59 -2.87
CA ASP A 71 18.57 6.89 -1.55
C ASP A 71 17.05 7.20 -1.60
N ILE A 72 16.40 6.96 -2.76
CA ILE A 72 14.99 7.28 -2.91
C ILE A 72 14.15 6.62 -1.82
N PRO A 73 13.32 7.37 -1.08
CA PRO A 73 12.41 6.81 -0.09
C PRO A 73 11.38 5.88 -0.74
N ILE A 74 11.11 4.77 -0.08
CA ILE A 74 10.09 3.81 -0.52
C ILE A 74 8.87 3.90 0.40
N ALA A 75 7.69 4.06 -0.20
CA ALA A 75 6.40 3.88 0.45
C ALA A 75 5.76 2.57 -0.03
N VAL A 76 5.03 1.88 0.84
CA VAL A 76 4.25 0.68 0.48
C VAL A 76 2.77 0.99 0.61
N LYS A 77 2.00 0.80 -0.48
CA LYS A 77 0.54 1.01 -0.46
C LYS A 77 -0.19 -0.31 -0.30
N ILE A 78 -0.95 -0.41 0.80
CA ILE A 78 -1.64 -1.63 1.22
C ILE A 78 -3.15 -1.59 0.98
N SER A 79 -3.76 -2.79 0.94
CA SER A 79 -5.22 -2.95 0.83
C SER A 79 -5.90 -2.77 2.19
N PRO A 80 -7.14 -2.25 2.23
CA PRO A 80 -7.94 -2.26 3.45
C PRO A 80 -8.50 -3.64 3.78
N ASP A 81 -8.31 -4.63 2.93
CA ASP A 81 -8.88 -5.98 3.06
C ASP A 81 -7.85 -7.01 3.59
N ILE A 82 -6.83 -6.53 4.30
CA ILE A 82 -5.82 -7.34 4.98
C ILE A 82 -6.42 -7.96 6.25
N ASP A 83 -6.12 -9.22 6.50
CA ASP A 83 -6.49 -9.89 7.74
C ASP A 83 -5.63 -9.42 8.91
N GLU A 84 -6.17 -9.48 10.13
CA GLU A 84 -5.53 -8.91 11.32
C GLU A 84 -4.13 -9.47 11.59
N ILE A 85 -3.94 -10.77 11.39
CA ILE A 85 -2.65 -11.44 11.58
C ILE A 85 -1.56 -10.88 10.64
N ASN A 86 -1.94 -10.44 9.45
CA ASN A 86 -1.00 -9.92 8.48
C ASN A 86 -0.57 -8.48 8.79
N ILE A 87 -1.30 -7.74 9.64
CA ILE A 87 -0.96 -6.35 9.99
C ILE A 87 0.38 -6.31 10.73
N GLU A 88 0.58 -7.18 11.74
CA GLU A 88 1.82 -7.25 12.51
C GLU A 88 2.99 -7.68 11.62
N GLN A 89 2.78 -8.73 10.82
CA GLN A 89 3.79 -9.23 9.89
C GLN A 89 4.22 -8.17 8.86
N ILE A 90 3.27 -7.45 8.30
CA ILE A 90 3.57 -6.35 7.37
C ILE A 90 4.34 -5.25 8.09
N ALA A 91 3.89 -4.83 9.27
CA ALA A 91 4.55 -3.78 10.03
C ALA A 91 6.01 -4.14 10.37
N ASP A 92 6.28 -5.39 10.78
CA ASP A 92 7.62 -5.88 11.07
C ASP A 92 8.52 -5.84 9.82
N LEU A 93 7.99 -6.23 8.65
CA LEU A 93 8.72 -6.17 7.39
C LEU A 93 9.00 -4.73 6.95
N LEU A 94 8.04 -3.81 7.13
CA LEU A 94 8.28 -2.39 6.83
C LEU A 94 9.43 -1.82 7.67
N VAL A 95 9.51 -2.18 8.94
CA VAL A 95 10.62 -1.78 9.82
C VAL A 95 11.92 -2.48 9.43
N LYS A 96 11.89 -3.81 9.21
CA LYS A 96 13.05 -4.62 8.80
C LYS A 96 13.76 -4.04 7.57
N TYR A 97 12.98 -3.64 6.57
CA TYR A 97 13.51 -3.12 5.30
C TYR A 97 13.62 -1.58 5.25
N ASN A 98 13.54 -0.91 6.39
CA ASN A 98 13.67 0.54 6.48
C ASN A 98 12.79 1.28 5.45
N ILE A 99 11.50 0.88 5.38
CA ILE A 99 10.51 1.51 4.52
C ILE A 99 10.14 2.87 5.10
N ALA A 100 10.17 3.91 4.26
CA ALA A 100 9.95 5.29 4.72
C ALA A 100 8.48 5.54 5.10
N ALA A 101 7.53 4.97 4.37
CA ALA A 101 6.11 5.20 4.63
C ALA A 101 5.22 3.99 4.27
N VAL A 102 4.06 3.90 4.93
CA VAL A 102 2.95 3.03 4.53
C VAL A 102 1.74 3.88 4.17
N ILE A 103 1.12 3.59 3.01
CA ILE A 103 -0.06 4.29 2.53
C ILE A 103 -1.30 3.44 2.83
N ILE A 104 -2.19 3.95 3.66
CA ILE A 104 -3.42 3.31 4.11
C ILE A 104 -4.63 4.17 3.70
N SER A 105 -5.40 3.70 2.78
CA SER A 105 -5.38 2.42 2.08
C SER A 105 -5.79 2.58 0.61
N ASN A 106 -5.72 1.48 -0.14
CA ASN A 106 -6.39 1.38 -1.42
C ASN A 106 -7.91 1.22 -1.23
N THR A 107 -8.65 1.07 -2.31
CA THR A 107 -10.09 0.78 -2.33
C THR A 107 -10.38 -0.67 -1.93
N THR A 108 -11.60 -0.94 -1.45
CA THR A 108 -12.09 -2.29 -1.14
C THR A 108 -12.99 -2.82 -2.26
N ASP A 109 -13.00 -4.12 -2.47
CA ASP A 109 -13.99 -4.83 -3.29
C ASP A 109 -15.06 -5.55 -2.43
N ARG A 110 -14.98 -5.40 -1.10
CA ARG A 110 -15.88 -6.01 -0.10
C ARG A 110 -16.91 -5.01 0.42
N ASN A 111 -17.90 -5.50 1.18
CA ASN A 111 -18.86 -4.71 1.99
C ASN A 111 -19.72 -3.73 1.17
N ARG A 112 -20.32 -4.22 0.08
CA ARG A 112 -21.19 -3.42 -0.80
C ARG A 112 -22.68 -3.57 -0.50
N GLU A 113 -23.04 -4.39 0.46
CA GLU A 113 -24.42 -4.78 0.77
C GLU A 113 -25.25 -3.56 1.17
N ASN A 114 -24.65 -2.64 1.90
CA ASN A 114 -25.32 -1.43 2.42
C ASN A 114 -25.32 -0.25 1.44
N LEU A 115 -24.76 -0.41 0.24
CA LEU A 115 -24.80 0.64 -0.77
C LEU A 115 -26.20 0.74 -1.37
N LYS A 116 -26.74 1.96 -1.42
CA LYS A 116 -28.09 2.23 -1.93
C LYS A 116 -28.14 2.41 -3.45
N ASN A 117 -27.01 2.75 -4.08
CA ASN A 117 -26.97 3.03 -5.51
C ASN A 117 -27.12 1.75 -6.32
N ILE A 118 -27.83 1.84 -7.46
CA ILE A 118 -28.02 0.73 -8.40
C ILE A 118 -26.69 0.17 -8.92
N ASN A 119 -25.67 1.01 -9.04
CA ASN A 119 -24.33 0.64 -9.52
C ASN A 119 -23.50 -0.11 -8.46
N LYS A 120 -24.06 -0.47 -7.30
CA LYS A 120 -23.34 -1.25 -6.26
C LYS A 120 -22.81 -2.59 -6.74
N LEU A 121 -23.36 -3.13 -7.84
CA LEU A 121 -22.94 -4.40 -8.45
C LEU A 121 -21.81 -4.24 -9.47
N GLU A 122 -21.43 -3.01 -9.81
CA GLU A 122 -20.35 -2.75 -10.76
C GLU A 122 -19.00 -3.24 -10.19
N LYS A 123 -18.16 -3.80 -11.08
CA LYS A 123 -16.81 -4.21 -10.73
C LYS A 123 -15.93 -2.98 -10.49
N GLY A 124 -15.04 -3.05 -9.51
CA GLY A 124 -14.10 -1.98 -9.20
C GLY A 124 -13.93 -1.78 -7.70
N GLY A 125 -13.08 -0.85 -7.32
CA GLY A 125 -12.82 -0.54 -5.92
C GLY A 125 -13.83 0.47 -5.36
N LEU A 126 -14.34 0.20 -4.16
CA LEU A 126 -15.16 1.12 -3.38
C LEU A 126 -14.26 2.01 -2.53
N SER A 127 -14.49 3.32 -2.56
CA SER A 127 -13.78 4.33 -1.76
C SER A 127 -14.75 5.31 -1.10
N GLY A 128 -14.21 6.36 -0.46
CA GLY A 128 -14.98 7.42 0.18
C GLY A 128 -15.61 7.00 1.52
N LYS A 129 -16.71 7.64 1.88
CA LYS A 129 -17.39 7.50 3.19
C LYS A 129 -17.60 6.05 3.67
N PRO A 130 -17.98 5.08 2.81
CA PRO A 130 -18.14 3.68 3.26
C PRO A 130 -16.84 3.03 3.75
N LEU A 131 -15.68 3.53 3.30
CA LEU A 131 -14.37 2.98 3.67
C LEU A 131 -13.74 3.67 4.89
N GLU A 132 -14.18 4.87 5.24
CA GLU A 132 -13.60 5.75 6.26
C GLU A 132 -13.36 5.03 7.61
N LYS A 133 -14.41 4.44 8.18
CA LYS A 133 -14.31 3.74 9.47
C LYS A 133 -13.26 2.62 9.44
N LYS A 134 -13.22 1.87 8.35
CA LYS A 134 -12.26 0.76 8.16
C LYS A 134 -10.84 1.30 8.06
N SER A 135 -10.63 2.34 7.24
CA SER A 135 -9.32 2.98 7.09
C SER A 135 -8.81 3.54 8.42
N ASN A 136 -9.66 4.21 9.20
CA ASN A 136 -9.28 4.76 10.50
C ASN A 136 -8.89 3.67 11.50
N ILE A 137 -9.58 2.52 11.52
CA ILE A 137 -9.20 1.38 12.34
C ILE A 137 -7.82 0.86 11.93
N PHE A 138 -7.56 0.74 10.64
CA PHE A 138 -6.27 0.27 10.11
C PHE A 138 -5.14 1.25 10.44
N ILE A 139 -5.33 2.55 10.21
CA ILE A 139 -4.37 3.59 10.58
C ILE A 139 -4.00 3.50 12.06
N ASN A 140 -5.00 3.38 12.94
CA ASN A 140 -4.77 3.28 14.38
C ASN A 140 -3.97 2.02 14.75
N ARG A 141 -4.26 0.86 14.15
CA ARG A 141 -3.52 -0.38 14.39
C ARG A 141 -2.08 -0.27 13.96
N PHE A 142 -1.83 0.17 12.73
CA PHE A 142 -0.47 0.39 12.24
C PHE A 142 0.29 1.40 13.09
N TYR A 143 -0.36 2.50 13.50
CA TYR A 143 0.25 3.50 14.37
C TYR A 143 0.70 2.92 15.71
N LYS A 144 -0.10 2.06 16.34
CA LYS A 144 0.27 1.40 17.60
C LYS A 144 1.52 0.54 17.49
N ILE A 145 1.76 -0.06 16.34
CA ILE A 145 2.91 -0.95 16.09
C ILE A 145 4.12 -0.14 15.60
N LEU A 146 3.92 0.68 14.58
CA LEU A 146 4.99 1.38 13.89
C LEU A 146 5.53 2.58 14.66
N ARG A 147 4.67 3.30 15.40
CA ARG A 147 5.03 4.54 16.10
C ARG A 147 5.75 5.51 15.16
N ASP A 148 6.97 5.94 15.53
CA ASP A 148 7.78 6.88 14.77
C ASP A 148 8.74 6.20 13.75
N LYS A 149 8.67 4.86 13.63
CA LYS A 149 9.61 4.12 12.78
C LYS A 149 9.27 4.20 11.29
N VAL A 150 7.97 4.34 10.96
CA VAL A 150 7.48 4.39 9.58
C VAL A 150 6.37 5.44 9.50
N ILE A 151 6.42 6.33 8.53
CA ILE A 151 5.40 7.35 8.31
C ILE A 151 4.10 6.69 7.83
N ILE A 152 2.96 7.09 8.39
CA ILE A 152 1.65 6.63 7.92
C ILE A 152 1.00 7.73 7.08
N ILE A 153 0.63 7.39 5.85
CA ILE A 153 -0.07 8.28 4.92
C ILE A 153 -1.50 7.75 4.75
N GLY A 154 -2.47 8.48 5.29
CA GLY A 154 -3.89 8.17 5.12
C GLY A 154 -4.40 8.61 3.75
N VAL A 155 -5.18 7.74 3.07
CA VAL A 155 -5.75 8.03 1.74
C VAL A 155 -7.15 7.42 1.62
N GLY A 156 -8.05 8.11 0.91
CA GLY A 156 -9.31 7.54 0.41
C GLY A 156 -10.55 7.82 1.25
N ALA A 157 -10.44 8.51 2.35
CA ALA A 157 -11.56 9.06 3.09
C ALA A 157 -11.44 10.58 3.16
N ASP A 158 -12.56 11.25 3.35
CA ASP A 158 -12.58 12.69 3.56
C ASP A 158 -12.10 12.97 4.98
N PHE A 159 -10.79 13.16 5.16
CA PHE A 159 -10.17 13.48 6.44
C PHE A 159 -10.39 14.94 6.86
N LEU A 160 -11.16 15.70 6.10
CA LEU A 160 -11.38 17.13 6.35
C LEU A 160 -12.55 17.44 7.27
N ASN A 161 -13.22 16.45 7.85
CA ASN A 161 -14.26 16.67 8.86
C ASN A 161 -13.78 16.31 10.26
N ASP A 162 -13.33 17.32 10.97
CA ASP A 162 -13.60 17.66 12.40
C ASP A 162 -13.38 16.60 13.48
N SER A 163 -12.35 15.78 13.44
CA SER A 163 -12.03 14.94 14.59
C SER A 163 -10.61 15.11 15.16
N PHE A 164 -9.99 16.25 14.90
CA PHE A 164 -8.81 16.70 15.65
C PHE A 164 -9.14 17.91 16.55
N GLY A 165 -10.37 17.99 17.01
CA GLY A 165 -10.84 18.95 17.96
C GLY A 165 -11.38 18.25 19.20
N GLU A 166 -10.65 18.36 20.32
CA GLU A 166 -10.90 17.99 21.69
C GLU A 166 -10.37 16.63 22.15
#